data_6ee066324c077064f0547b27fbad7911
#
_entry.id   6ee066324c077064f0547b27fbad7911
#
_cell.length_a   1.000
_cell.length_b   1.000
_cell.length_c   1.000
_cell.angle_alpha   90.00
_cell.angle_beta   90.00
_cell.angle_gamma   90.00
#
_symmetry.space_group_name_H-M   'P 1'
#
loop_
_entity.id
_entity.type
_entity.pdbx_description
1 polymer ?
#
loop_
_entity_poly.entity_id
_entity_poly.type
_entity_poly.pdbx_seq_one_letter_code
_entity_poly.pdbx_strand_id
1 'polypeptide(L)'
;PEYRKPEIAKTLIISLVNRTAKIVGRALLVSAPTGALVWLMANIQIDGITLLSYASNALDPFGRFLGVDGFIILAFILSLPANEITLPILVMGYLATGSMTEISDMETLKNILTANGWTIVTAINMMLLTLYHSPCITTLLTIYSETKSIKTVALSIVIPCVVGILLCLLVKYGFAIISLFM
;
A
#
# COMPACT_ATOMS: atom_id res chain seq x y z
N PRO A 1 -43.12 -24.64 23.95
CA PRO A 1 -42.25 -24.61 22.77
C PRO A 1 -41.24 -25.74 22.83
N GLU A 2 -41.30 -26.63 21.82
CA GLU A 2 -40.36 -27.73 21.72
C GLU A 2 -38.94 -27.18 21.61
N TYR A 3 -38.05 -27.63 22.50
CA TYR A 3 -36.63 -27.27 22.49
C TYR A 3 -35.95 -27.89 21.27
N ARG A 4 -35.81 -27.12 20.20
CA ARG A 4 -35.01 -27.53 19.05
C ARG A 4 -33.54 -27.43 19.41
N LYS A 5 -32.81 -28.55 19.32
CA LYS A 5 -31.36 -28.55 19.47
C LYS A 5 -30.75 -27.57 18.51
N PRO A 6 -29.90 -26.63 18.96
CA PRO A 6 -29.27 -25.67 18.08
C PRO A 6 -28.41 -26.37 17.03
N GLU A 7 -28.71 -26.20 15.74
CA GLU A 7 -27.90 -26.73 14.63
C GLU A 7 -26.64 -25.83 14.48
N ILE A 8 -25.73 -25.95 15.45
CA ILE A 8 -24.54 -25.08 15.55
C ILE A 8 -23.70 -25.14 14.28
N ALA A 9 -23.48 -26.34 13.73
CA ALA A 9 -22.67 -26.51 12.52
C ALA A 9 -23.29 -25.79 11.31
N LYS A 10 -24.59 -25.94 11.08
CA LYS A 10 -25.31 -25.32 9.97
C LYS A 10 -25.34 -23.79 10.10
N THR A 11 -25.61 -23.30 11.30
CA THR A 11 -25.63 -21.85 11.58
C THR A 11 -24.26 -21.23 11.43
N LEU A 12 -23.19 -21.91 11.87
CA LEU A 12 -21.80 -21.48 11.69
C LEU A 12 -21.42 -21.42 10.22
N ILE A 13 -21.70 -22.47 9.45
CA ILE A 13 -21.37 -22.54 8.02
C ILE A 13 -22.11 -21.44 7.24
N ILE A 14 -23.42 -21.28 7.46
CA ILE A 14 -24.21 -20.25 6.76
C ILE A 14 -23.74 -18.84 7.13
N SER A 15 -23.48 -18.59 8.41
CA SER A 15 -22.96 -17.29 8.87
C SER A 15 -21.57 -17.00 8.30
N LEU A 16 -20.68 -18.00 8.28
CA LEU A 16 -19.33 -17.87 7.75
C LEU A 16 -19.37 -17.57 6.24
N VAL A 17 -20.11 -18.37 5.48
CA VAL A 17 -20.23 -18.20 4.02
C VAL A 17 -20.82 -16.84 3.67
N ASN A 18 -21.94 -16.45 4.31
CA ASN A 18 -22.59 -15.17 4.01
C ASN A 18 -21.72 -13.98 4.39
N ARG A 19 -20.98 -14.06 5.50
CA ARG A 19 -20.10 -12.98 5.94
C ARG A 19 -18.86 -12.88 5.05
N THR A 20 -18.26 -14.02 4.71
CA THR A 20 -17.09 -14.09 3.82
C THR A 20 -17.45 -13.63 2.40
N ALA A 21 -18.58 -14.07 1.85
CA ALA A 21 -19.04 -13.66 0.53
C ALA A 21 -19.24 -12.13 0.42
N LYS A 22 -19.78 -11.49 1.47
CA LYS A 22 -19.93 -10.03 1.52
C LYS A 22 -18.58 -9.30 1.56
N ILE A 23 -17.61 -9.82 2.33
CA ILE A 23 -16.26 -9.24 2.43
C ILE A 23 -15.54 -9.38 1.10
N VAL A 24 -15.55 -10.58 0.51
CA VAL A 24 -14.93 -10.85 -0.80
C VAL A 24 -15.56 -10.01 -1.89
N GLY A 25 -16.89 -9.89 -1.93
CA GLY A 25 -17.58 -9.04 -2.90
C GLY A 25 -17.19 -7.57 -2.81
N ARG A 26 -17.04 -7.02 -1.59
CA ARG A 26 -16.55 -5.65 -1.39
C ARG A 26 -15.09 -5.49 -1.81
N ALA A 27 -14.25 -6.47 -1.49
CA ALA A 27 -12.85 -6.46 -1.88
C ALA A 27 -12.70 -6.46 -3.41
N LEU A 28 -13.44 -7.33 -4.13
CA LEU A 28 -13.44 -7.39 -5.59
C LEU A 28 -13.91 -6.08 -6.24
N LEU A 29 -14.97 -5.45 -5.69
CA LEU A 29 -15.48 -4.18 -6.21
C LEU A 29 -14.46 -3.04 -6.11
N VAL A 30 -13.55 -3.08 -5.16
CA VAL A 30 -12.52 -2.05 -4.96
C VAL A 30 -11.24 -2.43 -5.71
N SER A 31 -10.82 -3.70 -5.67
CA SER A 31 -9.55 -4.12 -6.27
C SER A 31 -9.60 -4.19 -7.79
N ALA A 32 -10.74 -4.58 -8.40
CA ALA A 32 -10.84 -4.69 -9.85
C ALA A 32 -10.63 -3.34 -10.59
N PRO A 33 -11.30 -2.22 -10.23
CA PRO A 33 -11.06 -0.95 -10.88
C PRO A 33 -9.65 -0.41 -10.61
N THR A 34 -9.09 -0.67 -9.43
CA THR A 34 -7.73 -0.23 -9.11
C THR A 34 -6.68 -1.03 -9.88
N GLY A 35 -6.85 -2.34 -10.00
CA GLY A 35 -5.98 -3.17 -10.84
C GLY A 35 -6.01 -2.71 -12.30
N ALA A 36 -7.19 -2.39 -12.84
CA ALA A 36 -7.33 -1.83 -14.17
C ALA A 36 -6.62 -0.46 -14.31
N LEU A 37 -6.75 0.42 -13.32
CA LEU A 37 -6.07 1.72 -13.31
C LEU A 37 -4.54 1.55 -13.29
N VAL A 38 -4.01 0.71 -12.42
CA VAL A 38 -2.57 0.42 -12.33
C VAL A 38 -2.05 -0.16 -13.64
N TRP A 39 -2.80 -1.10 -14.23
CA TRP A 39 -2.45 -1.68 -15.53
C TRP A 39 -2.42 -0.63 -16.63
N LEU A 40 -3.42 0.24 -16.71
CA LEU A 40 -3.44 1.35 -17.67
C LEU A 40 -2.24 2.29 -17.49
N MET A 41 -1.93 2.68 -16.25
CA MET A 41 -0.78 3.56 -15.96
C MET A 41 0.56 2.92 -16.32
N ALA A 42 0.68 1.60 -16.21
CA ALA A 42 1.90 0.88 -16.54
C ALA A 42 2.08 0.65 -18.05
N ASN A 43 0.97 0.55 -18.82
CA ASN A 43 1.00 0.21 -20.25
C ASN A 43 0.83 1.41 -21.17
N ILE A 44 0.24 2.52 -20.71
CA ILE A 44 0.14 3.74 -21.50
C ILE A 44 1.49 4.46 -21.45
N GLN A 45 2.06 4.70 -22.63
CA GLN A 45 3.30 5.44 -22.80
C GLN A 45 3.01 6.79 -23.48
N ILE A 46 3.60 7.84 -22.93
CA ILE A 46 3.61 9.19 -23.51
C ILE A 46 5.08 9.53 -23.75
N ASP A 47 5.45 9.80 -25.01
CA ASP A 47 6.83 10.07 -25.42
C ASP A 47 7.85 8.98 -24.99
N GLY A 48 7.43 7.70 -25.01
CA GLY A 48 8.29 6.57 -24.64
C GLY A 48 8.44 6.34 -23.13
N ILE A 49 7.77 7.15 -22.30
CA ILE A 49 7.77 7.02 -20.83
C ILE A 49 6.39 6.54 -20.39
N THR A 50 6.35 5.55 -19.48
CA THR A 50 5.08 5.07 -18.93
C THR A 50 4.41 6.15 -18.07
N LEU A 51 3.09 6.21 -18.09
CA LEU A 51 2.33 7.13 -17.24
C LEU A 51 2.65 6.93 -15.75
N LEU A 52 2.97 5.70 -15.37
CA LEU A 52 3.43 5.35 -14.02
C LEU A 52 4.73 6.07 -13.66
N SER A 53 5.73 6.06 -14.57
CA SER A 53 7.00 6.76 -14.37
C SER A 53 6.81 8.29 -14.35
N TYR A 54 5.90 8.80 -15.17
CA TYR A 54 5.58 10.23 -15.17
C TYR A 54 4.97 10.68 -13.84
N ALA A 55 4.02 9.90 -13.30
CA ALA A 55 3.42 10.16 -12.00
C ALA A 55 4.44 10.03 -10.85
N SER A 56 5.33 9.04 -10.92
CA SER A 56 6.42 8.86 -9.96
C SER A 56 7.36 10.07 -9.94
N ASN A 57 7.78 10.57 -11.11
CA ASN A 57 8.66 11.74 -11.21
C ASN A 57 8.00 13.00 -10.62
N ALA A 58 6.69 13.16 -10.77
CA ALA A 58 5.96 14.27 -10.15
C ALA A 58 5.93 14.19 -8.62
N LEU A 59 5.95 12.97 -8.06
CA LEU A 59 5.96 12.72 -6.60
C LEU A 59 7.38 12.66 -6.01
N ASP A 60 8.41 12.59 -6.85
CA ASP A 60 9.81 12.44 -6.41
C ASP A 60 10.30 13.54 -5.44
N PRO A 61 9.97 14.84 -5.64
CA PRO A 61 10.34 15.88 -4.67
C PRO A 61 9.83 15.61 -3.27
N PHE A 62 8.59 15.10 -3.15
CA PHE A 62 7.99 14.74 -1.88
C PHE A 62 8.60 13.45 -1.30
N GLY A 63 8.85 12.45 -2.15
CA GLY A 63 9.53 11.22 -1.76
C GLY A 63 10.91 11.50 -1.19
N ARG A 64 11.71 12.28 -1.90
CA ARG A 64 13.05 12.68 -1.44
C ARG A 64 13.02 13.46 -0.13
N PHE A 65 12.00 14.27 0.12
CA PHE A 65 11.84 14.93 1.41
C PHE A 65 11.69 13.91 2.56
N LEU A 66 11.00 12.81 2.35
CA LEU A 66 10.81 11.72 3.31
C LEU A 66 11.98 10.72 3.37
N GLY A 67 12.94 10.81 2.44
CA GLY A 67 14.06 9.85 2.32
C GLY A 67 13.68 8.56 1.58
N VAL A 68 12.67 8.64 0.73
CA VAL A 68 12.21 7.61 -0.20
C VAL A 68 12.14 8.19 -1.61
N ASP A 69 11.81 7.38 -2.61
CA ASP A 69 11.62 7.86 -3.99
C ASP A 69 10.14 8.04 -4.35
N GLY A 70 9.89 8.65 -5.53
CA GLY A 70 8.54 8.89 -6.01
C GLY A 70 7.77 7.62 -6.32
N PHE A 71 8.45 6.52 -6.72
CA PHE A 71 7.80 5.22 -6.93
C PHE A 71 7.25 4.62 -5.65
N ILE A 72 7.96 4.77 -4.53
CA ILE A 72 7.49 4.31 -3.22
C ILE A 72 6.21 5.05 -2.84
N ILE A 73 6.19 6.38 -2.95
CA ILE A 73 4.99 7.17 -2.65
C ILE A 73 3.82 6.79 -3.55
N LEU A 74 4.08 6.66 -4.86
CA LEU A 74 3.06 6.26 -5.83
C LEU A 74 2.51 4.85 -5.53
N ALA A 75 3.39 3.89 -5.19
CA ALA A 75 3.00 2.55 -4.82
C ALA A 75 2.07 2.54 -3.59
N PHE A 76 2.35 3.37 -2.58
CA PHE A 76 1.45 3.51 -1.42
C PHE A 76 0.09 4.11 -1.78
N ILE A 77 0.04 5.07 -2.70
CA ILE A 77 -1.23 5.65 -3.17
C ILE A 77 -2.05 4.60 -3.93
N LEU A 78 -1.41 3.87 -4.82
CA LEU A 78 -2.07 2.85 -5.65
C LEU A 78 -2.43 1.58 -4.87
N SER A 79 -1.76 1.31 -3.76
CA SER A 79 -2.02 0.15 -2.89
C SER A 79 -3.13 0.38 -1.85
N LEU A 80 -3.79 1.54 -1.84
CA LEU A 80 -4.92 1.83 -0.94
C LEU A 80 -6.02 0.74 -0.89
N PRO A 81 -6.36 0.03 -1.98
CA PRO A 81 -7.32 -1.06 -1.93
C PRO A 81 -6.82 -2.29 -1.18
N ALA A 82 -5.53 -2.60 -1.32
CA ALA A 82 -4.88 -3.74 -0.70
C ALA A 82 -3.39 -3.42 -0.48
N ASN A 83 -2.98 -3.25 0.75
CA ASN A 83 -1.59 -2.87 1.10
C ASN A 83 -0.55 -3.91 0.65
N GLU A 84 -0.98 -5.14 0.42
CA GLU A 84 -0.13 -6.26 -0.03
C GLU A 84 0.44 -6.07 -1.43
N ILE A 85 -0.23 -5.26 -2.28
CA ILE A 85 0.22 -5.01 -3.66
C ILE A 85 1.26 -3.89 -3.78
N THR A 86 1.64 -3.25 -2.67
CA THR A 86 2.63 -2.15 -2.67
C THR A 86 3.96 -2.59 -3.29
N LEU A 87 4.51 -3.72 -2.85
CA LEU A 87 5.79 -4.23 -3.34
C LEU A 87 5.73 -4.69 -4.82
N PRO A 88 4.71 -5.45 -5.27
CA PRO A 88 4.53 -5.75 -6.68
C PRO A 88 4.42 -4.52 -7.59
N ILE A 89 3.70 -3.47 -7.17
CA ILE A 89 3.59 -2.22 -7.93
C ILE A 89 4.95 -1.52 -8.03
N LEU A 90 5.70 -1.49 -6.92
CA LEU A 90 7.01 -0.88 -6.87
C LEU A 90 7.99 -1.58 -7.82
N VAL A 91 8.05 -2.91 -7.76
CA VAL A 91 8.90 -3.71 -8.64
C VAL A 91 8.51 -3.54 -10.11
N MET A 92 7.21 -3.55 -10.41
CA MET A 92 6.71 -3.27 -11.75
C MET A 92 7.14 -1.89 -12.25
N GLY A 93 7.11 -0.89 -11.38
CA GLY A 93 7.56 0.47 -11.70
C GLY A 93 9.05 0.54 -12.02
N TYR A 94 9.89 -0.10 -11.23
CA TYR A 94 11.34 -0.13 -11.43
C TYR A 94 11.78 -0.92 -12.65
N LEU A 95 11.12 -2.04 -12.94
CA LEU A 95 11.43 -2.88 -14.09
C LEU A 95 10.73 -2.40 -15.38
N ALA A 96 9.77 -1.49 -15.28
CA ALA A 96 8.92 -1.04 -16.40
C ALA A 96 8.28 -2.21 -17.18
N THR A 97 7.90 -3.29 -16.47
CA THR A 97 7.43 -4.54 -17.10
C THR A 97 5.99 -4.50 -17.58
N GLY A 98 5.22 -3.47 -17.24
CA GLY A 98 3.79 -3.36 -17.61
C GLY A 98 2.86 -4.40 -16.96
N SER A 99 3.40 -5.31 -16.16
CA SER A 99 2.65 -6.31 -15.39
C SER A 99 3.27 -6.50 -14.01
N MET A 100 2.41 -6.81 -13.03
CA MET A 100 2.88 -7.12 -11.68
C MET A 100 3.62 -8.46 -11.70
N THR A 101 4.86 -8.46 -11.22
CA THR A 101 5.69 -9.66 -11.09
C THR A 101 6.01 -9.88 -9.62
N GLU A 102 5.77 -11.09 -9.14
CA GLU A 102 6.24 -11.53 -7.83
C GLU A 102 7.64 -12.08 -7.98
N ILE A 103 8.59 -11.48 -7.26
CA ILE A 103 9.97 -11.96 -7.23
C ILE A 103 10.12 -12.81 -5.98
N SER A 104 10.21 -14.12 -6.17
CA SER A 104 10.39 -15.09 -5.08
C SER A 104 11.85 -15.14 -4.58
N ASP A 105 12.80 -14.66 -5.39
CA ASP A 105 14.21 -14.66 -5.05
C ASP A 105 14.62 -13.35 -4.38
N MET A 106 15.04 -13.44 -3.12
CA MET A 106 15.46 -12.31 -2.29
C MET A 106 16.70 -11.60 -2.83
N GLU A 107 17.61 -12.33 -3.48
CA GLU A 107 18.83 -11.75 -4.03
C GLU A 107 18.53 -10.89 -5.27
N THR A 108 17.66 -11.38 -6.15
CA THR A 108 17.15 -10.63 -7.30
C THR A 108 16.42 -9.37 -6.85
N LEU A 109 15.54 -9.46 -5.85
CA LEU A 109 14.83 -8.30 -5.30
C LEU A 109 15.82 -7.27 -4.74
N LYS A 110 16.80 -7.69 -3.94
CA LYS A 110 17.84 -6.81 -3.41
C LYS A 110 18.59 -6.09 -4.51
N ASN A 111 18.97 -6.80 -5.57
CA ASN A 111 19.70 -6.22 -6.70
C ASN A 111 18.88 -5.16 -7.43
N ILE A 112 17.58 -5.41 -7.65
CA ILE A 112 16.66 -4.42 -8.27
C ILE A 112 16.55 -3.19 -7.41
N LEU A 113 16.34 -3.33 -6.11
CA LEU A 113 16.18 -2.22 -5.19
C LEU A 113 17.46 -1.39 -5.09
N THR A 114 18.62 -2.04 -4.94
CA THR A 114 19.92 -1.34 -4.87
C THR A 114 20.28 -0.64 -6.17
N ALA A 115 19.98 -1.25 -7.32
CA ALA A 115 20.18 -0.63 -8.64
C ALA A 115 19.34 0.64 -8.81
N ASN A 116 18.18 0.73 -8.16
CA ASN A 116 17.32 1.92 -8.14
C ASN A 116 17.64 2.91 -7.00
N GLY A 117 18.82 2.81 -6.40
CA GLY A 117 19.34 3.78 -5.44
C GLY A 117 18.82 3.60 -4.01
N TRP A 118 18.29 2.43 -3.65
CA TRP A 118 17.88 2.15 -2.29
C TRP A 118 19.08 2.12 -1.34
N THR A 119 18.92 2.82 -0.25
CA THR A 119 19.83 2.84 0.88
C THR A 119 19.19 2.16 2.09
N ILE A 120 19.99 1.94 3.15
CA ILE A 120 19.47 1.45 4.44
C ILE A 120 18.37 2.38 4.97
N VAL A 121 18.54 3.69 4.81
CA VAL A 121 17.56 4.70 5.22
C VAL A 121 16.26 4.54 4.45
N THR A 122 16.33 4.34 3.12
CA THR A 122 15.17 4.12 2.27
C THR A 122 14.42 2.85 2.68
N ALA A 123 15.13 1.76 2.97
CA ALA A 123 14.53 0.50 3.40
C ALA A 123 13.82 0.64 4.76
N ILE A 124 14.44 1.31 5.75
CA ILE A 124 13.84 1.57 7.06
C ILE A 124 12.59 2.46 6.89
N ASN A 125 12.68 3.52 6.09
CA ASN A 125 11.56 4.42 5.85
C ASN A 125 10.40 3.72 5.11
N MET A 126 10.69 2.83 4.17
CA MET A 126 9.69 2.00 3.53
C MET A 126 8.97 1.09 4.54
N MET A 127 9.72 0.45 5.46
CA MET A 127 9.12 -0.37 6.54
C MET A 127 8.24 0.48 7.47
N LEU A 128 8.69 1.67 7.84
CA LEU A 128 7.90 2.60 8.66
C LEU A 128 6.63 3.06 7.94
N LEU A 129 6.72 3.43 6.67
CA LEU A 129 5.57 3.79 5.88
C LEU A 129 4.58 2.62 5.73
N THR A 130 5.07 1.40 5.55
CA THR A 130 4.21 0.20 5.50
C THR A 130 3.50 -0.04 6.83
N LEU A 131 4.18 0.18 7.96
CA LEU A 131 3.60 0.02 9.29
C LEU A 131 2.55 1.08 9.62
N TYR A 132 2.81 2.32 9.25
CA TYR A 132 1.95 3.48 9.52
C TYR A 132 1.13 3.92 8.31
N HIS A 133 0.97 3.04 7.32
CA HIS A 133 0.13 3.31 6.17
C HIS A 133 -1.34 3.47 6.58
N SER A 134 -2.08 4.28 5.80
CA SER A 134 -3.52 4.42 6.01
C SER A 134 -4.24 3.07 5.90
N PRO A 135 -5.30 2.83 6.70
CA PRO A 135 -6.11 1.63 6.55
C PRO A 135 -6.63 1.48 5.12
N CYS A 136 -6.73 0.25 4.63
CA CYS A 136 -7.26 -0.01 3.28
C CYS A 136 -8.72 0.46 3.15
N ILE A 137 -9.15 0.71 1.92
CA ILE A 137 -10.50 1.24 1.63
C ILE A 137 -11.60 0.37 2.26
N THR A 138 -11.46 -0.95 2.27
CA THR A 138 -12.43 -1.85 2.90
C THR A 138 -12.54 -1.63 4.41
N THR A 139 -11.43 -1.36 5.09
CA THR A 139 -11.40 -1.02 6.51
C THR A 139 -12.04 0.34 6.76
N LEU A 140 -11.75 1.35 5.93
CA LEU A 140 -12.36 2.67 6.02
C LEU A 140 -13.87 2.62 5.82
N LEU A 141 -14.36 1.83 4.87
CA LEU A 141 -15.79 1.59 4.67
C LEU A 141 -16.44 0.92 5.89
N THR A 142 -15.73 0.00 6.53
CA THR A 142 -16.20 -0.65 7.76
C THR A 142 -16.27 0.35 8.92
N ILE A 143 -15.22 1.15 9.13
CA ILE A 143 -15.20 2.23 10.14
C ILE A 143 -16.36 3.18 9.90
N TYR A 144 -16.61 3.58 8.66
CA TYR A 144 -17.74 4.45 8.33
C TYR A 144 -19.10 3.79 8.61
N SER A 145 -19.24 2.50 8.28
CA SER A 145 -20.50 1.77 8.49
C SER A 145 -20.86 1.64 9.98
N GLU A 146 -19.85 1.50 10.83
CA GLU A 146 -20.03 1.36 12.30
C GLU A 146 -20.21 2.71 13.01
N THR A 147 -19.37 3.69 12.65
CA THR A 147 -19.34 4.98 13.35
C THR A 147 -20.28 6.03 12.77
N LYS A 148 -20.70 5.88 11.50
CA LYS A 148 -21.47 6.87 10.72
C LYS A 148 -20.84 8.26 10.73
N SER A 149 -19.55 8.36 10.98
CA SER A 149 -18.83 9.62 11.16
C SER A 149 -17.66 9.71 10.17
N ILE A 150 -17.75 10.68 9.26
CA ILE A 150 -16.65 11.01 8.33
C ILE A 150 -15.42 11.51 9.09
N LYS A 151 -15.60 12.18 10.23
CA LYS A 151 -14.50 12.68 11.07
C LYS A 151 -13.65 11.53 11.59
N THR A 152 -14.27 10.44 12.04
CA THR A 152 -13.57 9.25 12.53
C THR A 152 -12.78 8.58 11.41
N VAL A 153 -13.35 8.50 10.21
CA VAL A 153 -12.65 7.95 9.02
C VAL A 153 -11.45 8.83 8.66
N ALA A 154 -11.62 10.15 8.60
CA ALA A 154 -10.52 11.07 8.32
C ALA A 154 -9.40 10.96 9.37
N LEU A 155 -9.76 10.87 10.64
CA LEU A 155 -8.79 10.74 11.74
C LEU A 155 -8.00 9.43 11.66
N SER A 156 -8.64 8.33 11.26
CA SER A 156 -7.97 7.03 11.07
C SER A 156 -6.98 7.01 9.89
N ILE A 157 -7.09 7.94 8.95
CA ILE A 157 -6.12 8.15 7.87
C ILE A 157 -5.00 9.10 8.33
N VAL A 158 -5.39 10.25 8.89
CA VAL A 158 -4.46 11.35 9.18
C VAL A 158 -3.47 10.97 10.28
N ILE A 159 -3.94 10.34 11.37
CA ILE A 159 -3.06 10.00 12.51
C ILE A 159 -1.90 9.09 12.08
N PRO A 160 -2.12 7.90 11.49
CA PRO A 160 -1.00 7.05 11.12
C PRO A 160 -0.10 7.70 10.05
N CYS A 161 -0.65 8.42 9.07
CA CYS A 161 0.15 9.11 8.06
C CYS A 161 1.06 10.17 8.69
N VAL A 162 0.56 10.99 9.62
CA VAL A 162 1.38 12.01 10.29
C VAL A 162 2.48 11.36 11.13
N VAL A 163 2.16 10.32 11.90
CA VAL A 163 3.15 9.58 12.70
C VAL A 163 4.20 8.94 11.79
N GLY A 164 3.80 8.29 10.71
CA GLY A 164 4.71 7.70 9.72
C GLY A 164 5.67 8.71 9.11
N ILE A 165 5.15 9.87 8.68
CA ILE A 165 5.95 10.97 8.13
C ILE A 165 6.97 11.48 9.16
N LEU A 166 6.55 11.71 10.40
CA LEU A 166 7.45 12.19 11.46
C LEU A 166 8.56 11.18 11.74
N LEU A 167 8.25 9.90 11.81
CA LEU A 167 9.24 8.84 12.01
C LEU A 167 10.23 8.74 10.85
N CYS A 168 9.76 8.82 9.60
CA CYS A 168 10.63 8.83 8.42
C CYS A 168 11.60 10.02 8.44
N LEU A 169 11.14 11.20 8.84
CA LEU A 169 12.00 12.38 8.98
C LEU A 169 13.03 12.19 10.10
N LEU A 170 12.62 11.64 11.23
CA LEU A 170 13.54 11.34 12.34
C LEU A 170 14.65 10.36 11.90
N VAL A 171 14.32 9.30 11.19
CA VAL A 171 15.31 8.35 10.68
C VAL A 171 16.25 9.02 9.68
N LYS A 172 15.71 9.76 8.70
CA LYS A 172 16.52 10.44 7.68
C LYS A 172 17.49 11.43 8.30
N TYR A 173 17.02 12.33 9.16
CA TYR A 173 17.87 13.33 9.78
C TYR A 173 18.80 12.74 10.85
N GLY A 174 18.36 11.72 11.58
CA GLY A 174 19.20 10.97 12.51
C GLY A 174 20.40 10.33 11.82
N PHE A 175 20.19 9.65 10.68
CA PHE A 175 21.27 9.09 9.88
C PHE A 175 22.17 10.16 9.28
N ALA A 176 21.61 11.29 8.83
CA ALA A 176 22.41 12.41 8.32
C ALA A 176 23.35 13.00 9.39
N ILE A 177 22.87 13.12 10.64
CA ILE A 177 23.69 13.60 11.74
C ILE A 177 24.79 12.59 12.08
N ILE A 178 24.48 11.30 12.17
CA ILE A 178 25.45 10.24 12.45
C ILE A 178 26.55 10.22 11.38
N SER A 179 26.18 10.36 10.09
CA SER A 179 27.14 10.38 8.98
C SER A 179 28.02 11.62 8.97
N LEU A 180 27.67 12.68 9.70
CA LEU A 180 28.49 13.90 9.83
C LEU A 180 29.56 13.75 10.93
N PHE A 181 29.33 12.82 11.88
CA PHE A 181 30.25 12.56 13.00
C PHE A 181 31.16 11.35 12.77
N MET A 182 30.93 10.57 11.71
CA MET A 182 31.81 9.47 11.27
C MET A 182 32.72 9.89 10.11
#